data_178ffa262d621c4967b8353bbbbc7937
#
_entry.id   178ffa262d621c4967b8353bbbbc7937
#
_cell.length_a   1.000
_cell.length_b   1.000
_cell.length_c   1.000
_cell.angle_alpha   90.00
_cell.angle_beta   90.00
_cell.angle_gamma   90.00
#
_symmetry.space_group_name_H-M   'P 1'
#
loop_
_entity.id
_entity.type
_entity.pdbx_description
1 polymer ?
#
loop_
_entity_poly.entity_id
_entity_poly.type
_entity_poly.pdbx_seq_one_letter_code
_entity_poly.pdbx_strand_id
1 'polypeptide(L)'
;IKNNTDSTLHVSTQSYIYRETTIYPGHTAFVYSDYCIGDPYFWFDQGLAGCKSVTVRLNDVNGDTLAHWVRNESNELGVKWFYDYKYWEVKRIDDLSTSTEFTLPLNKEDFGW
;
A
#
# COMPACT_ATOMS: atom_id res chain seq x y z
N ILE A 1 -2.67 0.16 -3.16
CA ILE A 1 -3.37 0.98 -2.16
C ILE A 1 -4.74 1.37 -2.70
N LYS A 2 -5.77 1.08 -1.94
CA LYS A 2 -7.16 1.47 -2.24
C LYS A 2 -7.59 2.59 -1.30
N ASN A 3 -8.06 3.70 -1.85
CA ASN A 3 -8.53 4.83 -1.07
C ASN A 3 -10.02 4.66 -0.73
N ASN A 4 -10.31 4.23 0.48
CA ASN A 4 -11.69 4.10 1.01
C ASN A 4 -12.14 5.32 1.81
N THR A 5 -11.43 6.45 1.70
CA THR A 5 -11.82 7.71 2.35
C THR A 5 -12.61 8.60 1.39
N ASP A 6 -13.14 9.70 1.90
CA ASP A 6 -13.83 10.72 1.10
C ASP A 6 -12.87 11.79 0.56
N SER A 7 -11.60 11.68 0.88
CA SER A 7 -10.59 12.66 0.52
C SER A 7 -9.63 12.11 -0.53
N THR A 8 -9.10 12.99 -1.38
CA THR A 8 -8.03 12.64 -2.30
C THR A 8 -6.74 12.41 -1.53
N LEU A 9 -6.01 11.36 -1.87
CA LEU A 9 -4.74 11.03 -1.24
C LEU A 9 -3.61 11.13 -2.27
N HIS A 10 -2.50 11.69 -1.85
CA HIS A 10 -1.26 11.71 -2.62
C HIS A 10 -0.30 10.69 -2.03
N VAL A 11 0.10 9.70 -2.83
CA VAL A 11 0.97 8.63 -2.38
C VAL A 11 2.28 8.68 -3.15
N SER A 12 3.38 8.65 -2.43
CA SER A 12 4.72 8.55 -3.02
C SER A 12 5.45 7.34 -2.48
N THR A 13 6.21 6.69 -3.34
CA THR A 13 7.02 5.53 -2.98
C THR A 13 8.46 5.76 -3.39
N GLN A 14 9.38 5.37 -2.52
CA GLN A 14 10.82 5.41 -2.79
C GLN A 14 11.35 3.98 -2.86
N SER A 15 11.85 3.63 -4.05
CA SER A 15 12.59 2.40 -4.28
C SER A 15 13.86 2.77 -5.08
N TYR A 16 14.24 2.01 -6.10
CA TYR A 16 15.26 2.47 -7.05
C TYR A 16 14.80 3.71 -7.83
N ILE A 17 13.48 3.83 -8.03
CA ILE A 17 12.85 4.94 -8.72
C ILE A 17 11.82 5.56 -7.78
N TYR A 18 11.82 6.88 -7.65
CA TYR A 18 10.77 7.61 -6.97
C TYR A 18 9.51 7.64 -7.84
N ARG A 19 8.37 7.26 -7.25
CA ARG A 19 7.06 7.30 -7.91
C ARG A 19 6.06 8.02 -7.04
N GLU A 20 5.14 8.73 -7.66
CA GLU A 20 4.03 9.37 -6.96
C GLU A 20 2.76 9.27 -7.79
N THR A 21 1.63 9.26 -7.11
CA THR A 21 0.32 9.27 -7.76
C THR A 21 -0.73 9.87 -6.85
N THR A 22 -1.79 10.35 -7.45
CA THR A 22 -2.98 10.84 -6.75
C THR A 22 -4.05 9.75 -6.81
N ILE A 23 -4.63 9.43 -5.65
CA ILE A 23 -5.68 8.42 -5.55
C ILE A 23 -6.96 9.10 -5.09
N TYR A 24 -7.93 9.22 -6.00
CA TYR A 24 -9.24 9.80 -5.71
C TYR A 24 -10.05 8.85 -4.83
N PRO A 25 -11.09 9.37 -4.12
CA PRO A 25 -11.96 8.51 -3.32
C PRO A 25 -12.51 7.33 -4.12
N GLY A 26 -12.43 6.13 -3.55
CA GLY A 26 -12.90 4.91 -4.18
C GLY A 26 -11.96 4.29 -5.22
N HIS A 27 -10.87 4.97 -5.57
CA HIS A 27 -9.93 4.47 -6.56
C HIS A 27 -8.77 3.69 -5.93
N THR A 28 -8.07 2.94 -6.77
CA THR A 28 -6.93 2.12 -6.37
C THR A 28 -5.72 2.45 -7.23
N ALA A 29 -4.56 2.52 -6.62
CA ALA A 29 -3.28 2.67 -7.31
C ALA A 29 -2.20 1.89 -6.56
N PHE A 30 -1.05 1.66 -7.21
CA PHE A 30 0.04 0.87 -6.66
C PHE A 30 -0.40 -0.53 -6.25
N VAL A 31 -1.21 -1.17 -7.07
CA VAL A 31 -1.57 -2.57 -6.88
C VAL A 31 -0.35 -3.41 -7.18
N TYR A 32 -0.04 -4.31 -6.27
CA TYR A 32 1.02 -5.28 -6.47
C TYR A 32 0.40 -6.62 -6.86
N SER A 33 0.85 -7.16 -7.99
CA SER A 33 0.44 -8.47 -8.47
C SER A 33 1.66 -9.29 -8.80
N ASP A 34 1.64 -10.57 -8.47
CA ASP A 34 2.74 -11.47 -8.76
C ASP A 34 2.27 -12.89 -9.06
N TYR A 35 3.15 -13.64 -9.68
CA TYR A 35 2.99 -15.07 -9.92
C TYR A 35 3.42 -15.81 -8.65
N CYS A 36 2.44 -16.26 -7.87
CA CYS A 36 2.69 -16.87 -6.57
C CYS A 36 2.52 -18.38 -6.65
N ILE A 37 3.60 -19.12 -6.43
CA ILE A 37 3.56 -20.57 -6.21
C ILE A 37 3.75 -20.80 -4.71
N GLY A 38 2.79 -21.47 -4.07
CA GLY A 38 2.87 -21.76 -2.63
C GLY A 38 2.32 -20.62 -1.77
N ASP A 39 3.05 -20.26 -0.71
CA ASP A 39 2.60 -19.29 0.28
C ASP A 39 2.62 -17.85 -0.26
N PRO A 40 1.47 -17.16 -0.34
CA PRO A 40 1.43 -15.75 -0.77
C PRO A 40 2.27 -14.81 0.10
N TYR A 41 2.42 -15.11 1.39
CA TYR A 41 3.23 -14.28 2.29
C TYR A 41 4.69 -14.17 1.84
N PHE A 42 5.27 -15.26 1.37
CA PHE A 42 6.64 -15.23 0.86
C PHE A 42 6.79 -14.26 -0.32
N TRP A 43 5.86 -14.31 -1.26
CA TRP A 43 5.88 -13.46 -2.44
C TRP A 43 5.59 -11.99 -2.11
N PHE A 44 4.70 -11.75 -1.14
CA PHE A 44 4.46 -10.40 -0.63
C PHE A 44 5.74 -9.78 -0.07
N ASP A 45 6.45 -10.50 0.78
CA ASP A 45 7.70 -10.00 1.39
C ASP A 45 8.77 -9.73 0.32
N GLN A 46 8.93 -10.63 -0.65
CA GLN A 46 9.86 -10.44 -1.76
C GLN A 46 9.49 -9.23 -2.62
N GLY A 47 8.22 -9.05 -2.91
CA GLY A 47 7.74 -7.94 -3.73
C GLY A 47 7.96 -6.58 -3.10
N LEU A 48 7.85 -6.48 -1.78
CA LEU A 48 8.08 -5.22 -1.05
C LEU A 48 9.53 -4.99 -0.68
N ALA A 49 10.42 -5.96 -0.93
CA ALA A 49 11.82 -5.85 -0.53
C ALA A 49 12.54 -4.63 -1.12
N GLY A 50 12.16 -4.21 -2.33
CA GLY A 50 12.75 -3.06 -3.01
C GLY A 50 12.11 -1.72 -2.63
N CYS A 51 10.98 -1.72 -1.94
CA CYS A 51 10.28 -0.50 -1.55
C CYS A 51 10.79 -0.02 -0.19
N LYS A 52 11.56 1.07 -0.19
CA LYS A 52 12.22 1.57 1.02
C LYS A 52 11.32 2.39 1.90
N SER A 53 10.43 3.18 1.32
CA SER A 53 9.48 4.01 2.06
C SER A 53 8.25 4.34 1.24
N VAL A 54 7.15 4.63 1.95
CA VAL A 54 5.88 5.07 1.36
C VAL A 54 5.36 6.23 2.20
N THR A 55 4.91 7.29 1.55
CA THR A 55 4.32 8.45 2.22
C THR A 55 2.93 8.71 1.65
N VAL A 56 1.96 8.90 2.53
CA VAL A 56 0.59 9.29 2.17
C VAL A 56 0.33 10.69 2.69
N ARG A 57 -0.07 11.59 1.80
CA ARG A 57 -0.42 12.98 2.13
C ARG A 57 -1.85 13.28 1.74
N LEU A 58 -2.41 14.29 2.39
CA LEU A 58 -3.75 14.76 2.06
C LEU A 58 -3.70 15.64 0.81
N ASN A 59 -4.54 15.35 -0.16
CA ASN A 59 -4.74 16.05 -1.42
C ASN A 59 -3.56 16.02 -2.40
N ASP A 60 -2.42 16.63 -2.07
CA ASP A 60 -1.31 16.79 -3.00
C ASP A 60 0.06 16.68 -2.31
N VAL A 61 1.12 16.88 -3.08
CA VAL A 61 2.50 16.78 -2.59
C VAL A 61 2.82 17.75 -1.45
N ASN A 62 2.04 18.82 -1.30
CA ASN A 62 2.21 19.84 -0.24
C ASN A 62 1.23 19.62 0.92
N GLY A 63 0.39 18.59 0.86
CA GLY A 63 -0.59 18.30 1.90
C GLY A 63 0.05 17.73 3.17
N ASP A 64 -0.77 17.69 4.23
CA ASP A 64 -0.35 17.11 5.50
C ASP A 64 0.01 15.64 5.33
N THR A 65 1.09 15.22 5.98
CA THR A 65 1.49 13.82 6.01
C THR A 65 0.55 13.03 6.92
N LEU A 66 -0.17 12.08 6.32
CA LEU A 66 -1.11 11.22 7.03
C LEU A 66 -0.45 9.94 7.51
N ALA A 67 0.48 9.41 6.72
CA ALA A 67 1.24 8.21 7.05
C ALA A 67 2.60 8.23 6.35
N HIS A 68 3.59 7.69 7.03
CA HIS A 68 4.93 7.50 6.46
C HIS A 68 5.48 6.19 6.99
N TRP A 69 5.73 5.25 6.09
CA TRP A 69 6.26 3.94 6.44
C TRP A 69 7.66 3.79 5.86
N VAL A 70 8.58 3.34 6.69
CA VAL A 70 9.95 3.04 6.28
C VAL A 70 10.20 1.57 6.56
N ARG A 71 10.73 0.86 5.58
CA ARG A 71 11.01 -0.57 5.73
C ARG A 71 11.98 -0.80 6.88
N ASN A 72 11.69 -1.81 7.70
CA ASN A 72 12.46 -2.21 8.89
C ASN A 72 12.40 -1.21 10.06
N GLU A 73 11.53 -0.21 10.01
CA GLU A 73 11.26 0.68 11.13
C GLU A 73 9.86 0.42 11.70
N SER A 74 9.65 0.77 12.96
CA SER A 74 8.34 0.64 13.59
C SER A 74 7.37 1.72 13.11
N ASN A 75 6.07 1.41 13.12
CA ASN A 75 5.03 2.35 12.75
C ASN A 75 4.71 3.28 13.92
N GLU A 76 5.25 4.48 13.90
CA GLU A 76 5.09 5.47 14.97
C GLU A 76 3.78 6.27 14.86
N LEU A 77 3.16 6.29 13.69
CA LEU A 77 1.95 7.08 13.45
C LEU A 77 0.65 6.39 13.86
N GLY A 78 0.73 5.13 14.30
CA GLY A 78 -0.44 4.39 14.77
C GLY A 78 -1.40 3.89 13.68
N VAL A 79 -1.10 4.16 12.42
CA VAL A 79 -1.88 3.62 11.30
C VAL A 79 -1.41 2.22 10.94
N LYS A 80 -2.13 1.55 10.02
CA LYS A 80 -1.73 0.24 9.51
C LYS A 80 -0.27 0.24 9.07
N TRP A 81 0.43 -0.85 9.39
CA TRP A 81 1.80 -1.01 8.94
C TRP A 81 1.84 -1.48 7.49
N PHE A 82 2.36 -0.66 6.59
CA PHE A 82 2.41 -0.95 5.15
C PHE A 82 3.09 -2.29 4.85
N TYR A 83 4.12 -2.63 5.59
CA TYR A 83 4.91 -3.86 5.40
C TYR A 83 4.36 -5.07 6.15
N ASP A 84 3.20 -4.96 6.80
CA ASP A 84 2.58 -6.06 7.53
C ASP A 84 1.48 -6.70 6.68
N TYR A 85 1.73 -7.94 6.28
CA TYR A 85 0.85 -8.73 5.42
C TYR A 85 -0.61 -8.79 5.92
N LYS A 86 -0.83 -8.78 7.23
CA LYS A 86 -2.19 -8.93 7.80
C LYS A 86 -3.15 -7.80 7.41
N TYR A 87 -2.62 -6.64 7.02
CA TYR A 87 -3.45 -5.50 6.61
C TYR A 87 -3.80 -5.50 5.13
N TRP A 88 -3.19 -6.38 4.34
CA TRP A 88 -3.39 -6.45 2.90
C TRP A 88 -4.49 -7.41 2.55
N GLU A 89 -5.30 -7.04 1.58
CA GLU A 89 -6.24 -7.94 0.93
C GLU A 89 -5.50 -8.73 -0.13
N VAL A 90 -5.69 -10.06 -0.12
CA VAL A 90 -5.03 -10.98 -1.04
C VAL A 90 -6.10 -11.66 -1.89
N LYS A 91 -5.99 -11.54 -3.21
CA LYS A 91 -6.97 -12.10 -4.14
C LYS A 91 -6.26 -12.88 -5.23
N ARG A 92 -6.68 -14.13 -5.42
CA ARG A 92 -6.32 -14.90 -6.61
C ARG A 92 -7.10 -14.37 -7.81
N ILE A 93 -6.38 -14.01 -8.87
CA ILE A 93 -6.98 -13.41 -10.06
C ILE A 93 -7.55 -14.48 -10.97
N ASP A 94 -7.03 -15.72 -10.90
CA ASP A 94 -7.35 -16.79 -11.82
C ASP A 94 -7.39 -18.14 -11.11
N ASP A 95 -8.43 -18.93 -11.36
CA ASP A 95 -8.62 -20.26 -10.73
C ASP A 95 -7.53 -21.28 -11.10
N LEU A 96 -6.93 -21.12 -12.26
CA LEU A 96 -5.87 -22.01 -12.75
C LEU A 96 -4.48 -21.45 -12.50
N SER A 97 -4.41 -20.20 -12.10
CA SER A 97 -3.15 -19.53 -12.02
C SER A 97 -2.72 -19.31 -10.59
N THR A 98 -1.50 -18.98 -10.50
CA THR A 98 -0.81 -18.56 -9.31
C THR A 98 -0.73 -17.04 -9.21
N SER A 99 -1.38 -16.30 -10.13
CA SER A 99 -1.43 -14.84 -10.08
C SER A 99 -2.24 -14.37 -8.87
N THR A 100 -1.65 -13.51 -8.09
CA THR A 100 -2.24 -13.00 -6.84
C THR A 100 -2.10 -11.49 -6.81
N GLU A 101 -3.19 -10.82 -6.45
CA GLU A 101 -3.24 -9.36 -6.29
C GLU A 101 -3.22 -9.01 -4.81
N PHE A 102 -2.36 -8.07 -4.44
CA PHE A 102 -2.22 -7.57 -3.08
C PHE A 102 -2.67 -6.11 -3.04
N THR A 103 -3.62 -5.79 -2.17
CA THR A 103 -4.17 -4.44 -2.06
C THR A 103 -4.21 -4.02 -0.59
N LEU A 104 -3.67 -2.85 -0.28
CA LEU A 104 -3.78 -2.24 1.05
C LEU A 104 -4.92 -1.23 1.05
N PRO A 105 -6.04 -1.52 1.75
CA PRO A 105 -7.11 -0.55 1.90
C PRO A 105 -6.73 0.48 2.97
N LEU A 106 -6.95 1.76 2.66
CA LEU A 106 -6.83 2.86 3.61
C LEU A 106 -8.22 3.42 3.88
N ASN A 107 -8.65 3.33 5.13
CA ASN A 107 -9.98 3.73 5.58
C ASN A 107 -9.90 5.00 6.42
N LYS A 108 -11.04 5.66 6.63
CA LYS A 108 -11.13 6.87 7.46
C LYS A 108 -10.56 6.67 8.86
N GLU A 109 -10.92 5.55 9.49
CA GLU A 109 -10.49 5.22 10.85
C GLU A 109 -8.98 5.03 10.97
N ASP A 110 -8.29 4.71 9.89
CA ASP A 110 -6.84 4.57 9.89
C ASP A 110 -6.13 5.90 10.14
N PHE A 111 -6.82 7.01 9.86
CA PHE A 111 -6.32 8.37 10.05
C PHE A 111 -7.02 9.10 11.19
N GLY A 112 -7.90 8.42 11.95
CA GLY A 112 -8.67 9.03 13.01
C GLY A 112 -9.81 9.93 12.50
N TRP A 113 -10.29 9.68 11.30
CA TRP A 113 -11.37 10.46 10.69
C TRP A 113 -12.75 9.87 10.92
#